data_f3d64771896c820567983ea51bf298ef
#
_entry.id   f3d64771896c820567983ea51bf298ef
#
_cell.length_a   1.000
_cell.length_b   1.000
_cell.length_c   1.000
_cell.angle_alpha   90.00
_cell.angle_beta   90.00
_cell.angle_gamma   90.00
#
_symmetry.space_group_name_H-M   'P 1'
#
loop_
_entity.id
_entity.type
_entity.pdbx_description
1 polymer ?
#
loop_
_entity_poly.entity_id
_entity_poly.type
_entity_poly.pdbx_seq_one_letter_code
_entity_poly.pdbx_strand_id
1 'polypeptide(L)'
;MKKLLLPLFIASSLFNAQTSINVFSQIVFYDGYAANVSQPVPSNVIRLANSRYAKKLTDAELNSFQNKIQMNVTIGALCDNYDRIGGVHIALVPKGQTSYTMSDTQIKRFEIGRYITPFMNKNITPTEVPYTYEVNNLYSVFSNTVLRSAYDIWVELDVFGVPYAANTQVAGCANRNDVFAGTLTFVTSNDPAVSNTFNTVLPLLDSSTLNNYNNTDVTGQTVRLVNFNLTQTAGNPKFFIVTSPHGAGNNGEEYVRRQNLISLDNAQVMTFTPGGKSCEPYRMYNTQPNGIYGYNAQSAAWWTSWNNWCPGDSVPIRSFSVASLSAGNHTLKYEVPTAVFYGQSGEIVLSMYMQSQNQVLSVKDVSTTDVSIYPNPTTDYVMIKGEKKVKHITVLSIDGRKIAETDQSKIDLSSYPAGAYLLNILLEGGTEFSHKVIKK
;
A
#
# COMPACT_ATOMS: atom_id res chain seq x y z
N MET A 1 -22.67 49.19 46.63
CA MET A 1 -21.51 48.45 46.09
C MET A 1 -22.03 47.14 45.48
N LYS A 2 -22.22 47.09 44.15
CA LYS A 2 -22.66 45.88 43.42
C LYS A 2 -21.40 45.11 43.02
N LYS A 3 -21.24 43.91 43.55
CA LYS A 3 -20.16 42.98 43.15
C LYS A 3 -20.54 42.34 41.83
N LEU A 4 -19.78 42.66 40.79
CA LEU A 4 -19.86 42.02 39.47
C LEU A 4 -19.10 40.69 39.54
N LEU A 5 -19.80 39.57 39.52
CA LEU A 5 -19.21 38.23 39.34
C LEU A 5 -18.98 37.99 37.84
N LEU A 6 -17.73 37.98 37.41
CA LEU A 6 -17.34 37.60 36.05
C LEU A 6 -17.29 36.07 35.98
N PRO A 7 -18.03 35.39 35.08
CA PRO A 7 -17.89 33.96 34.91
C PRO A 7 -16.60 33.67 34.17
N LEU A 8 -15.71 32.90 34.81
CA LEU A 8 -14.49 32.36 34.22
C LEU A 8 -14.89 31.21 33.29
N PHE A 9 -14.96 31.47 32.00
CA PHE A 9 -15.06 30.40 30.99
C PHE A 9 -13.70 29.69 30.89
N ILE A 10 -13.57 28.51 31.53
CA ILE A 10 -12.48 27.59 31.29
C ILE A 10 -12.76 26.94 29.95
N ALA A 11 -12.17 27.43 28.87
CA ALA A 11 -12.10 26.72 27.62
C ALA A 11 -11.20 25.51 27.85
N SER A 12 -11.78 24.33 28.07
CA SER A 12 -11.06 23.06 28.04
C SER A 12 -10.64 22.81 26.59
N SER A 13 -9.41 23.17 26.24
CA SER A 13 -8.77 22.69 25.04
C SER A 13 -8.61 21.17 25.21
N LEU A 14 -9.45 20.42 24.48
CA LEU A 14 -9.27 18.98 24.32
C LEU A 14 -7.94 18.79 23.55
N PHE A 15 -6.86 18.63 24.29
CA PHE A 15 -5.62 18.10 23.71
C PHE A 15 -5.90 16.66 23.29
N ASN A 16 -6.13 16.45 22.00
CA ASN A 16 -6.13 15.11 21.45
C ASN A 16 -4.74 14.51 21.67
N ALA A 17 -4.62 13.51 22.55
CA ALA A 17 -3.37 12.84 22.82
C ALA A 17 -2.84 12.24 21.51
N GLN A 18 -1.68 12.70 21.09
CA GLN A 18 -0.98 12.21 19.92
C GLN A 18 -0.09 11.03 20.32
N THR A 19 -0.17 9.91 19.61
CA THR A 19 0.67 8.73 19.83
C THR A 19 1.68 8.61 18.70
N SER A 20 2.93 8.31 19.04
CA SER A 20 4.00 8.07 18.07
C SER A 20 4.40 6.60 18.11
N ILE A 21 4.46 5.96 16.93
CA ILE A 21 4.84 4.56 16.74
C ILE A 21 6.11 4.55 15.89
N ASN A 22 7.24 4.24 16.53
CA ASN A 22 8.53 4.16 15.86
C ASN A 22 8.70 2.78 15.22
N VAL A 23 8.72 2.73 13.89
CA VAL A 23 8.90 1.50 13.13
C VAL A 23 10.39 1.21 12.92
N PHE A 24 11.12 2.18 12.38
CA PHE A 24 12.56 2.10 12.16
C PHE A 24 13.25 3.34 12.73
N SER A 25 14.45 3.15 13.30
CA SER A 25 15.29 4.21 13.83
C SER A 25 16.70 4.06 13.27
N GLN A 26 17.08 4.96 12.36
CA GLN A 26 18.42 5.03 11.75
C GLN A 26 18.90 3.66 11.20
N ILE A 27 17.99 2.90 10.54
CA ILE A 27 18.39 1.63 9.93
C ILE A 27 19.27 1.89 8.71
N VAL A 28 20.40 1.17 8.63
CA VAL A 28 21.40 1.42 7.60
C VAL A 28 21.15 0.56 6.38
N PHE A 29 21.04 1.18 5.22
CA PHE A 29 20.95 0.56 3.91
C PHE A 29 22.34 0.44 3.28
N TYR A 30 22.52 -0.58 2.46
CA TYR A 30 23.79 -0.92 1.83
C TYR A 30 23.66 -1.03 0.32
N ASP A 31 24.79 -1.14 -0.37
CA ASP A 31 24.86 -1.28 -1.83
C ASP A 31 23.85 -2.31 -2.35
N GLY A 32 22.89 -1.84 -3.15
CA GLY A 32 21.78 -2.61 -3.65
C GLY A 32 22.15 -3.67 -4.68
N TYR A 33 23.32 -3.57 -5.27
CA TYR A 33 23.86 -4.59 -6.21
C TYR A 33 24.77 -5.60 -5.54
N ALA A 34 25.27 -5.33 -4.35
CA ALA A 34 26.14 -6.24 -3.63
C ALA A 34 25.37 -7.42 -3.00
N ALA A 35 26.07 -8.48 -2.68
CA ALA A 35 25.53 -9.56 -1.86
C ALA A 35 25.04 -9.00 -0.52
N ASN A 36 23.98 -9.61 0.03
CA ASN A 36 23.43 -9.19 1.31
C ASN A 36 24.50 -9.18 2.41
N VAL A 37 24.57 -8.05 3.10
CA VAL A 37 25.53 -7.87 4.19
C VAL A 37 25.14 -8.71 5.42
N SER A 38 26.14 -9.06 6.24
CA SER A 38 25.96 -9.85 7.46
C SER A 38 25.78 -9.00 8.74
N GLN A 39 25.80 -7.67 8.63
CA GLN A 39 25.59 -6.79 9.78
C GLN A 39 24.28 -7.12 10.49
N PRO A 40 24.25 -7.14 11.84
CA PRO A 40 23.05 -7.45 12.59
C PRO A 40 21.96 -6.43 12.32
N VAL A 41 20.71 -6.87 12.37
CA VAL A 41 19.52 -6.02 12.34
C VAL A 41 18.94 -5.89 13.75
N PRO A 42 18.20 -4.81 14.05
CA PRO A 42 17.48 -4.69 15.32
C PRO A 42 16.54 -5.87 15.56
N SER A 43 16.21 -6.16 16.82
CA SER A 43 15.21 -7.17 17.17
C SER A 43 13.87 -6.84 16.51
N ASN A 44 13.16 -7.86 16.04
CA ASN A 44 11.88 -7.75 15.32
C ASN A 44 11.96 -7.10 13.92
N VAL A 45 13.16 -6.90 13.39
CA VAL A 45 13.40 -6.45 12.02
C VAL A 45 14.01 -7.60 11.23
N ILE A 46 13.57 -7.78 9.98
CA ILE A 46 14.21 -8.68 9.02
C ILE A 46 14.81 -7.85 7.88
N ARG A 47 15.95 -8.29 7.35
CA ARG A 47 16.54 -7.76 6.12
C ARG A 47 16.02 -8.59 4.95
N LEU A 48 15.25 -7.97 4.07
CA LEU A 48 14.76 -8.58 2.83
C LEU A 48 15.78 -8.45 1.71
N ALA A 49 16.48 -7.31 1.68
CA ALA A 49 17.59 -6.99 0.80
C ALA A 49 18.47 -5.93 1.48
N ASN A 50 19.67 -5.65 0.92
CA ASN A 50 20.49 -4.51 1.37
C ASN A 50 19.73 -3.18 1.33
N SER A 51 18.79 -3.05 0.40
CA SER A 51 17.96 -1.87 0.17
C SER A 51 16.58 -1.95 0.82
N ARG A 52 16.20 -3.03 1.56
CA ARG A 52 14.83 -3.19 2.10
C ARG A 52 14.82 -3.95 3.42
N TYR A 53 14.12 -3.38 4.39
CA TYR A 53 13.90 -3.97 5.70
C TYR A 53 12.41 -4.02 6.02
N ALA A 54 12.01 -4.99 6.84
CA ALA A 54 10.65 -5.14 7.30
C ALA A 54 10.57 -5.31 8.81
N LYS A 55 9.55 -4.72 9.43
CA LYS A 55 9.22 -4.88 10.85
C LYS A 55 7.76 -5.25 11.00
N LYS A 56 7.49 -6.31 11.79
CA LYS A 56 6.14 -6.68 12.22
C LYS A 56 5.63 -5.67 13.23
N LEU A 57 4.44 -5.13 13.00
CA LEU A 57 3.72 -4.35 14.01
C LEU A 57 3.13 -5.27 15.06
N THR A 58 3.35 -4.95 16.32
CA THR A 58 2.74 -5.65 17.45
C THR A 58 1.26 -5.33 17.59
N ASP A 59 0.51 -6.18 18.29
CA ASP A 59 -0.91 -5.89 18.58
C ASP A 59 -1.08 -4.60 19.40
N ALA A 60 -0.14 -4.28 20.29
CA ALA A 60 -0.15 -3.04 21.05
C ALA A 60 0.03 -1.81 20.14
N GLU A 61 0.99 -1.86 19.19
CA GLU A 61 1.18 -0.81 18.19
C GLU A 61 -0.06 -0.67 17.30
N LEU A 62 -0.62 -1.77 16.79
CA LEU A 62 -1.82 -1.76 15.95
C LEU A 62 -3.05 -1.19 16.67
N ASN A 63 -3.23 -1.50 17.96
CA ASN A 63 -4.33 -1.00 18.76
C ASN A 63 -4.17 0.48 19.17
N SER A 64 -2.99 1.05 19.04
CA SER A 64 -2.74 2.47 19.33
C SER A 64 -3.05 3.40 18.16
N PHE A 65 -3.24 2.88 16.94
CA PHE A 65 -3.63 3.70 15.80
C PHE A 65 -5.04 4.27 15.98
N GLN A 66 -5.19 5.53 15.60
CA GLN A 66 -6.44 6.29 15.57
C GLN A 66 -6.71 6.76 14.14
N ASN A 67 -7.85 7.43 13.90
CA ASN A 67 -8.34 7.72 12.55
C ASN A 67 -7.52 8.74 11.75
N LYS A 68 -6.71 9.58 12.40
CA LYS A 68 -5.76 10.48 11.74
C LYS A 68 -4.36 9.90 11.86
N ILE A 69 -3.69 9.69 10.73
CA ILE A 69 -2.39 9.04 10.67
C ILE A 69 -1.48 9.84 9.73
N GLN A 70 -0.37 10.31 10.28
CA GLN A 70 0.73 10.88 9.54
C GLN A 70 1.90 9.89 9.56
N MET A 71 2.44 9.59 8.40
CA MET A 71 3.66 8.81 8.23
C MET A 71 4.83 9.75 7.94
N ASN A 72 5.90 9.67 8.75
CA ASN A 72 7.11 10.44 8.59
C ASN A 72 8.28 9.51 8.28
N VAL A 73 8.96 9.78 7.18
CA VAL A 73 10.20 9.11 6.78
C VAL A 73 11.31 10.15 6.84
N THR A 74 12.45 9.78 7.42
CA THR A 74 13.66 10.62 7.37
C THR A 74 14.79 9.77 6.79
N ILE A 75 15.42 10.25 5.73
CA ILE A 75 16.57 9.59 5.11
C ILE A 75 17.81 10.42 5.35
N GLY A 76 18.81 9.81 5.98
CA GLY A 76 20.12 10.39 6.23
C GLY A 76 21.14 9.97 5.18
N ALA A 77 21.99 10.90 4.79
CA ALA A 77 23.06 10.66 3.82
C ALA A 77 24.19 9.84 4.45
N LEU A 78 24.58 8.77 3.79
CA LEU A 78 25.83 8.04 4.05
C LEU A 78 26.71 8.09 2.79
N CYS A 79 26.98 6.97 2.15
CA CYS A 79 27.90 6.90 1.02
C CYS A 79 27.21 6.61 -0.32
N ASP A 80 26.03 7.18 -0.54
CA ASP A 80 25.47 7.44 -1.86
C ASP A 80 25.08 8.92 -1.94
N ASN A 81 25.52 9.59 -3.00
CA ASN A 81 25.34 11.02 -3.21
C ASN A 81 24.45 11.35 -4.42
N TYR A 82 23.67 10.37 -4.90
CA TYR A 82 22.70 10.52 -5.99
C TYR A 82 21.26 10.45 -5.49
N ASP A 83 20.37 10.92 -6.37
CA ASP A 83 18.93 10.74 -6.20
C ASP A 83 18.54 9.27 -6.41
N ARG A 84 17.77 8.74 -5.49
CA ARG A 84 17.36 7.33 -5.49
C ARG A 84 15.89 7.21 -5.14
N ILE A 85 15.27 6.15 -5.65
CA ILE A 85 13.91 5.78 -5.29
C ILE A 85 13.94 5.12 -3.92
N GLY A 86 13.03 5.55 -3.05
CA GLY A 86 12.71 4.86 -1.82
C GLY A 86 11.20 4.78 -1.61
N GLY A 87 10.77 3.84 -0.80
CA GLY A 87 9.36 3.56 -0.59
C GLY A 87 9.03 3.03 0.81
N VAL A 88 7.75 3.08 1.13
CA VAL A 88 7.17 2.43 2.30
C VAL A 88 6.03 1.55 1.84
N HIS A 89 6.03 0.29 2.30
CA HIS A 89 5.01 -0.68 1.92
C HIS A 89 4.38 -1.31 3.15
N ILE A 90 3.13 -1.73 3.03
CA ILE A 90 2.50 -2.67 3.94
C ILE A 90 2.60 -4.05 3.32
N ALA A 91 3.10 -5.01 4.11
CA ALA A 91 3.08 -6.42 3.76
C ALA A 91 2.10 -7.17 4.67
N LEU A 92 1.12 -7.81 4.04
CA LEU A 92 0.18 -8.71 4.70
C LEU A 92 0.79 -10.12 4.65
N VAL A 93 1.34 -10.55 5.79
CA VAL A 93 2.05 -11.82 5.95
C VAL A 93 1.09 -12.82 6.59
N PRO A 94 0.95 -14.06 6.10
CA PRO A 94 0.09 -15.07 6.71
C PRO A 94 0.30 -15.17 8.23
N LYS A 95 -0.79 -15.26 8.97
CA LYS A 95 -0.78 -15.17 10.44
C LYS A 95 0.17 -16.20 11.05
N GLY A 96 1.06 -15.72 11.92
CA GLY A 96 2.03 -16.55 12.65
C GLY A 96 3.36 -16.79 11.92
N GLN A 97 3.50 -16.37 10.68
CA GLN A 97 4.78 -16.45 9.97
C GLN A 97 5.76 -15.40 10.55
N THR A 98 6.95 -15.85 10.92
CA THR A 98 7.94 -15.02 11.63
C THR A 98 8.98 -14.36 10.73
N SER A 99 9.08 -14.79 9.47
CA SER A 99 9.99 -14.23 8.46
C SER A 99 9.48 -14.57 7.06
N TYR A 100 9.94 -13.82 6.06
CA TYR A 100 9.63 -14.04 4.65
C TYR A 100 10.73 -13.44 3.77
N THR A 101 10.67 -13.70 2.48
CA THR A 101 11.60 -13.19 1.47
C THR A 101 10.84 -12.39 0.39
N MET A 102 11.57 -11.69 -0.47
CA MET A 102 10.97 -10.99 -1.61
C MET A 102 10.31 -11.93 -2.64
N SER A 103 10.74 -13.18 -2.70
CA SER A 103 10.21 -14.20 -3.61
C SER A 103 8.95 -14.91 -3.11
N ASP A 104 8.53 -14.67 -1.85
CA ASP A 104 7.34 -15.32 -1.28
C ASP A 104 6.05 -14.75 -1.90
N THR A 105 5.42 -15.52 -2.76
CA THR A 105 4.21 -15.13 -3.51
C THR A 105 2.96 -15.03 -2.65
N GLN A 106 2.98 -15.58 -1.43
CA GLN A 106 1.88 -15.49 -0.47
C GLN A 106 1.80 -14.11 0.21
N ILE A 107 2.87 -13.35 0.18
CA ILE A 107 2.94 -12.02 0.79
C ILE A 107 2.25 -11.03 -0.13
N LYS A 108 1.20 -10.39 0.38
CA LYS A 108 0.47 -9.36 -0.35
C LYS A 108 1.00 -7.99 0.05
N ARG A 109 1.60 -7.27 -0.89
CA ARG A 109 2.20 -5.96 -0.65
C ARG A 109 1.43 -4.85 -1.33
N PHE A 110 1.45 -3.67 -0.73
CA PHE A 110 1.02 -2.44 -1.38
C PHE A 110 1.80 -1.25 -0.84
N GLU A 111 2.16 -0.36 -1.73
CA GLU A 111 2.96 0.83 -1.44
C GLU A 111 2.10 1.95 -0.87
N ILE A 112 2.55 2.55 0.23
CA ILE A 112 1.85 3.61 0.96
C ILE A 112 2.61 4.95 0.97
N GLY A 113 3.74 5.01 0.32
CA GLY A 113 4.54 6.23 0.14
C GLY A 113 5.78 5.94 -0.70
N ARG A 114 6.10 6.85 -1.62
CA ARG A 114 7.33 6.84 -2.42
C ARG A 114 8.00 8.20 -2.32
N TYR A 115 9.30 8.19 -2.27
CA TYR A 115 10.12 9.41 -2.21
C TYR A 115 11.35 9.26 -3.09
N ILE A 116 11.94 10.41 -3.43
CA ILE A 116 13.21 10.47 -4.17
C ILE A 116 14.24 11.12 -3.24
N THR A 117 15.36 10.43 -2.98
CA THR A 117 16.44 11.03 -2.18
C THR A 117 17.05 12.21 -2.93
N PRO A 118 17.52 13.25 -2.25
CA PRO A 118 18.24 14.31 -2.89
C PRO A 118 19.71 13.92 -3.14
N PHE A 119 20.39 14.70 -3.95
CA PHE A 119 21.85 14.65 -4.11
C PHE A 119 22.52 15.18 -2.85
N MET A 120 22.74 14.30 -1.87
CA MET A 120 23.28 14.67 -0.56
C MET A 120 24.76 14.33 -0.40
N ASN A 121 25.46 15.21 0.29
CA ASN A 121 26.79 14.93 0.80
C ASN A 121 26.71 14.82 2.34
N LYS A 122 27.08 13.67 2.91
CA LYS A 122 27.01 13.42 4.35
C LYS A 122 27.83 14.39 5.22
N ASN A 123 28.73 15.15 4.61
CA ASN A 123 29.59 16.13 5.28
C ASN A 123 29.05 17.57 5.18
N ILE A 124 27.93 17.80 4.52
CA ILE A 124 27.33 19.12 4.29
C ILE A 124 25.88 19.12 4.81
N THR A 125 25.59 20.00 5.76
CA THR A 125 24.25 20.17 6.34
C THR A 125 23.28 20.85 5.36
N PRO A 126 22.02 20.38 5.25
CA PRO A 126 21.41 19.30 6.01
C PRO A 126 21.87 17.92 5.52
N THR A 127 22.12 16.98 6.45
CA THR A 127 22.51 15.60 6.18
C THR A 127 21.33 14.64 6.17
N GLU A 128 20.13 15.13 6.39
CA GLU A 128 18.88 14.36 6.44
C GLU A 128 17.79 15.10 5.66
N VAL A 129 16.89 14.33 5.04
CA VAL A 129 15.72 14.83 4.36
C VAL A 129 14.45 14.18 4.91
N PRO A 130 13.45 14.99 5.33
CA PRO A 130 12.16 14.49 5.80
C PRO A 130 11.15 14.34 4.65
N TYR A 131 10.31 13.30 4.73
CA TYR A 131 9.14 13.09 3.89
C TYR A 131 7.93 12.83 4.77
N THR A 132 6.82 13.49 4.48
CA THR A 132 5.60 13.39 5.27
C THR A 132 4.42 13.03 4.39
N TYR A 133 3.63 12.05 4.84
CA TYR A 133 2.43 11.57 4.15
C TYR A 133 1.25 11.56 5.10
N GLU A 134 0.10 11.99 4.61
CA GLU A 134 -1.17 11.77 5.29
C GLU A 134 -1.75 10.44 4.78
N VAL A 135 -1.85 9.46 5.68
CA VAL A 135 -2.25 8.08 5.35
C VAL A 135 -3.43 7.60 6.22
N ASN A 136 -4.39 8.47 6.45
CA ASN A 136 -5.57 8.21 7.29
C ASN A 136 -6.34 6.94 6.86
N ASN A 137 -6.35 6.64 5.57
CA ASN A 137 -6.98 5.45 5.01
C ASN A 137 -6.41 4.13 5.57
N LEU A 138 -5.18 4.13 6.09
CA LEU A 138 -4.57 2.95 6.71
C LEU A 138 -5.18 2.58 8.05
N TYR A 139 -5.93 3.49 8.69
CA TYR A 139 -6.65 3.15 9.91
C TYR A 139 -7.53 1.92 9.72
N SER A 140 -8.22 1.81 8.58
CA SER A 140 -9.04 0.65 8.26
C SER A 140 -8.25 -0.65 8.03
N VAL A 141 -6.95 -0.57 7.75
CA VAL A 141 -6.07 -1.73 7.65
C VAL A 141 -5.59 -2.14 9.04
N PHE A 142 -5.11 -1.18 9.82
CA PHE A 142 -4.53 -1.45 11.15
C PHE A 142 -5.56 -1.86 12.19
N SER A 143 -6.79 -1.32 12.13
CA SER A 143 -7.88 -1.64 13.06
C SER A 143 -8.74 -2.84 12.62
N ASN A 144 -8.55 -3.39 11.41
CA ASN A 144 -9.40 -4.45 10.87
C ASN A 144 -9.13 -5.80 11.54
N THR A 145 -10.00 -6.23 12.42
CA THR A 145 -9.87 -7.49 13.17
C THR A 145 -9.93 -8.73 12.28
N VAL A 146 -10.71 -8.69 11.20
CA VAL A 146 -10.80 -9.80 10.23
C VAL A 146 -9.49 -9.95 9.47
N LEU A 147 -8.94 -8.83 8.96
CA LEU A 147 -7.64 -8.85 8.30
C LEU A 147 -6.54 -9.34 9.25
N ARG A 148 -6.51 -8.84 10.49
CA ARG A 148 -5.53 -9.20 11.52
C ARG A 148 -5.66 -10.65 12.03
N SER A 149 -6.81 -11.29 11.85
CA SER A 149 -6.97 -12.71 12.15
C SER A 149 -6.31 -13.62 11.10
N ALA A 150 -6.24 -13.16 9.85
CA ALA A 150 -5.65 -13.90 8.74
C ALA A 150 -4.19 -13.54 8.48
N TYR A 151 -3.79 -12.31 8.77
CA TYR A 151 -2.46 -11.77 8.47
C TYR A 151 -1.84 -11.06 9.67
N ASP A 152 -0.53 -11.18 9.78
CA ASP A 152 0.31 -10.24 10.52
C ASP A 152 0.64 -9.05 9.60
N ILE A 153 0.57 -7.84 10.14
CA ILE A 153 0.84 -6.61 9.38
C ILE A 153 2.29 -6.23 9.59
N TRP A 154 3.05 -6.16 8.51
CA TRP A 154 4.42 -5.72 8.50
C TRP A 154 4.54 -4.40 7.73
N VAL A 155 5.48 -3.58 8.14
CA VAL A 155 5.86 -2.34 7.44
C VAL A 155 7.24 -2.54 6.86
N GLU A 156 7.36 -2.30 5.56
CA GLU A 156 8.64 -2.35 4.86
C GLU A 156 9.09 -0.91 4.56
N LEU A 157 10.38 -0.64 4.76
CA LEU A 157 11.04 0.59 4.34
C LEU A 157 12.14 0.20 3.37
N ASP A 158 12.15 0.84 2.20
CA ASP A 158 13.20 0.64 1.23
C ASP A 158 13.81 1.95 0.73
N VAL A 159 15.06 1.89 0.37
CA VAL A 159 15.77 2.85 -0.46
C VAL A 159 16.90 2.13 -1.20
N PHE A 160 16.84 2.18 -2.53
CA PHE A 160 17.94 1.70 -3.35
C PHE A 160 19.10 2.68 -3.28
N GLY A 161 20.34 2.20 -3.31
CA GLY A 161 21.52 3.04 -3.36
C GLY A 161 22.76 2.25 -3.76
N VAL A 162 23.77 2.96 -4.28
CA VAL A 162 25.08 2.42 -4.64
C VAL A 162 26.19 3.40 -4.28
N PRO A 163 27.33 2.97 -3.70
CA PRO A 163 28.35 3.87 -3.20
C PRO A 163 29.37 4.34 -4.26
N TYR A 164 29.22 3.95 -5.52
CA TYR A 164 30.27 4.06 -6.52
C TYR A 164 30.79 5.46 -6.76
N ALA A 165 29.89 6.44 -6.93
CA ALA A 165 30.31 7.83 -7.11
C ALA A 165 30.80 8.43 -5.78
N ALA A 166 30.12 8.19 -4.68
CA ALA A 166 30.47 8.73 -3.38
C ALA A 166 31.84 8.22 -2.87
N ASN A 167 32.23 7.02 -3.24
CA ASN A 167 33.56 6.46 -2.88
C ASN A 167 34.72 7.35 -3.33
N THR A 168 34.55 8.11 -4.43
CA THR A 168 35.56 9.02 -4.98
C THR A 168 35.22 10.50 -4.73
N GLN A 169 33.95 10.84 -4.61
CA GLN A 169 33.47 12.23 -4.57
C GLN A 169 33.22 12.75 -3.14
N VAL A 170 33.00 11.86 -2.16
CA VAL A 170 32.63 12.23 -0.80
C VAL A 170 33.72 11.79 0.18
N ALA A 171 34.29 12.75 0.89
CA ALA A 171 35.32 12.45 1.89
C ALA A 171 34.81 11.46 2.96
N GLY A 172 35.63 10.44 3.25
CA GLY A 172 35.29 9.38 4.20
C GLY A 172 34.33 8.32 3.68
N CYS A 173 34.11 8.24 2.34
CA CYS A 173 33.32 7.16 1.70
C CYS A 173 34.15 6.12 0.98
N ALA A 174 35.46 6.32 0.83
CA ALA A 174 36.30 5.34 0.16
C ALA A 174 36.19 3.93 0.78
N ASN A 175 35.89 2.91 -0.05
CA ASN A 175 35.71 1.51 0.35
C ASN A 175 34.51 1.25 1.31
N ARG A 176 33.56 2.16 1.42
CA ARG A 176 32.34 1.95 2.19
C ARG A 176 31.22 1.45 1.26
N ASN A 177 30.29 0.68 1.82
CA ASN A 177 29.13 0.13 1.13
C ASN A 177 27.79 0.54 1.76
N ASP A 178 27.79 1.29 2.85
CA ASP A 178 26.61 1.87 3.47
C ASP A 178 26.18 3.12 2.69
N VAL A 179 24.93 3.20 2.30
CA VAL A 179 24.43 4.21 1.35
C VAL A 179 23.55 5.26 2.01
N PHE A 180 22.60 4.83 2.85
CA PHE A 180 21.66 5.69 3.54
C PHE A 180 21.34 5.15 4.93
N ALA A 181 20.81 6.03 5.80
CA ALA A 181 20.19 5.65 7.06
C ALA A 181 18.71 6.07 7.04
N GLY A 182 17.78 5.21 7.46
CA GLY A 182 16.35 5.47 7.40
C GLY A 182 15.66 5.42 8.76
N THR A 183 14.78 6.38 9.01
CA THR A 183 13.86 6.40 10.16
C THR A 183 12.44 6.47 9.63
N LEU A 184 11.53 5.66 10.19
CA LEU A 184 10.12 5.66 9.88
C LEU A 184 9.29 5.69 11.15
N THR A 185 8.39 6.66 11.25
CA THR A 185 7.50 6.84 12.39
C THR A 185 6.08 7.13 11.91
N PHE A 186 5.09 6.48 12.49
CA PHE A 186 3.70 6.90 12.39
C PHE A 186 3.34 7.77 13.60
N VAL A 187 2.63 8.85 13.32
CA VAL A 187 2.05 9.73 14.34
C VAL A 187 0.54 9.69 14.15
N THR A 188 -0.18 9.36 15.22
CA THR A 188 -1.62 9.15 15.14
C THR A 188 -2.36 9.89 16.25
N SER A 189 -3.58 10.35 15.93
CA SER A 189 -4.48 11.02 16.85
C SER A 189 -5.93 10.79 16.45
N ASN A 190 -6.88 11.04 17.37
CA ASN A 190 -8.28 11.05 17.02
C ASN A 190 -8.68 12.44 16.51
N ASP A 191 -9.25 12.49 15.30
CA ASP A 191 -9.77 13.73 14.70
C ASP A 191 -11.19 13.46 14.20
N PRO A 192 -12.23 14.06 14.82
CA PRO A 192 -13.62 13.82 14.42
C PRO A 192 -13.96 14.31 13.01
N ALA A 193 -13.11 15.15 12.41
CA ALA A 193 -13.28 15.58 11.03
C ALA A 193 -12.76 14.55 10.01
N VAL A 194 -11.94 13.56 10.45
CA VAL A 194 -11.42 12.50 9.60
C VAL A 194 -12.38 11.32 9.63
N SER A 195 -13.04 11.08 8.50
CA SER A 195 -13.88 9.88 8.29
C SER A 195 -13.11 8.84 7.51
N ASN A 196 -13.08 7.61 8.01
CA ASN A 196 -12.56 6.46 7.29
C ASN A 196 -13.60 5.34 7.33
N THR A 197 -14.25 5.12 6.20
CA THR A 197 -15.35 4.16 6.05
C THR A 197 -14.93 2.88 5.32
N PHE A 198 -13.66 2.75 4.96
CA PHE A 198 -13.16 1.52 4.34
C PHE A 198 -13.10 0.39 5.37
N ASN A 199 -13.35 -0.83 4.91
CA ASN A 199 -13.21 -2.04 5.71
C ASN A 199 -12.50 -3.18 4.95
N THR A 200 -12.09 -2.93 3.71
CA THR A 200 -11.31 -3.87 2.89
C THR A 200 -10.09 -3.19 2.28
N VAL A 201 -9.08 -3.99 1.99
CA VAL A 201 -7.92 -3.62 1.18
C VAL A 201 -7.61 -4.74 0.21
N LEU A 202 -7.39 -4.38 -1.05
CA LEU A 202 -6.99 -5.28 -2.12
C LEU A 202 -5.69 -4.75 -2.73
N PRO A 203 -4.54 -5.33 -2.41
CA PRO A 203 -3.30 -5.09 -3.14
C PRO A 203 -3.46 -5.54 -4.59
N LEU A 204 -3.10 -4.68 -5.54
CA LEU A 204 -3.25 -4.95 -6.97
C LEU A 204 -1.89 -5.09 -7.65
N LEU A 205 -0.97 -4.19 -7.35
CA LEU A 205 0.36 -4.13 -7.96
C LEU A 205 1.32 -3.44 -7.00
N ASP A 206 2.51 -4.02 -6.79
CA ASP A 206 3.54 -3.43 -5.94
C ASP A 206 4.85 -3.31 -6.72
N SER A 207 5.34 -2.08 -6.87
CA SER A 207 6.63 -1.73 -7.52
C SER A 207 6.87 -2.43 -8.86
N SER A 208 5.82 -2.57 -9.67
CA SER A 208 5.95 -3.16 -11.01
C SER A 208 6.57 -2.16 -11.97
N THR A 209 7.56 -2.62 -12.70
CA THR A 209 8.29 -1.79 -13.64
C THR A 209 7.77 -1.97 -15.07
N LEU A 210 7.43 -0.86 -15.75
CA LEU A 210 7.25 -0.82 -17.19
C LEU A 210 8.56 -0.30 -17.79
N ASN A 211 9.16 -1.08 -18.67
CA ASN A 211 10.41 -0.73 -19.37
C ASN A 211 10.59 -1.58 -20.62
N ASN A 212 11.63 -1.32 -21.37
CA ASN A 212 12.00 -2.11 -22.55
C ASN A 212 13.29 -2.95 -22.37
N TYR A 213 13.83 -3.04 -21.15
CA TYR A 213 15.09 -3.77 -20.89
C TYR A 213 15.02 -5.23 -21.29
N ASN A 214 13.86 -5.87 -21.05
CA ASN A 214 13.63 -7.29 -21.35
C ASN A 214 12.71 -7.48 -22.57
N ASN A 215 12.48 -6.46 -23.38
CA ASN A 215 11.52 -6.44 -24.48
C ASN A 215 10.08 -6.84 -24.06
N THR A 216 9.72 -6.59 -22.81
CA THR A 216 8.40 -6.92 -22.26
C THR A 216 7.37 -5.83 -22.52
N ASP A 217 7.82 -4.58 -22.66
CA ASP A 217 6.97 -3.42 -22.93
C ASP A 217 7.35 -2.81 -24.27
N VAL A 218 6.37 -2.55 -25.11
CA VAL A 218 6.59 -2.00 -26.45
C VAL A 218 6.60 -0.47 -26.37
N THR A 219 7.67 0.14 -26.89
CA THR A 219 7.81 1.58 -26.99
C THR A 219 6.59 2.20 -27.70
N GLY A 220 6.01 3.23 -27.09
CA GLY A 220 4.80 3.89 -27.59
C GLY A 220 3.48 3.11 -27.34
N GLN A 221 3.56 1.92 -26.74
CA GLN A 221 2.42 1.10 -26.36
C GLN A 221 2.53 0.65 -24.90
N THR A 222 3.13 1.46 -24.07
CA THR A 222 3.41 1.13 -22.67
C THR A 222 2.10 0.97 -21.89
N VAL A 223 1.77 -0.27 -21.57
CA VAL A 223 0.51 -0.67 -20.95
C VAL A 223 0.77 -1.68 -19.84
N ARG A 224 0.06 -1.53 -18.72
CA ARG A 224 -0.06 -2.56 -17.70
C ARG A 224 -1.53 -2.90 -17.48
N LEU A 225 -1.88 -4.17 -17.68
CA LEU A 225 -3.20 -4.71 -17.38
C LEU A 225 -3.14 -5.42 -16.02
N VAL A 226 -3.99 -5.00 -15.10
CA VAL A 226 -4.13 -5.62 -13.77
C VAL A 226 -5.52 -6.22 -13.68
N ASN A 227 -5.59 -7.55 -13.83
CA ASN A 227 -6.84 -8.28 -13.69
C ASN A 227 -7.03 -8.68 -12.24
N PHE A 228 -8.23 -8.46 -11.69
CA PHE A 228 -8.59 -8.84 -10.34
C PHE A 228 -10.04 -9.33 -10.28
N ASN A 229 -10.33 -10.12 -9.26
CA ASN A 229 -11.67 -10.66 -9.03
C ASN A 229 -12.19 -10.18 -7.69
N LEU A 230 -13.45 -9.74 -7.68
CA LEU A 230 -14.20 -9.41 -6.47
C LEU A 230 -15.19 -10.52 -6.16
N THR A 231 -15.10 -11.11 -4.99
CA THR A 231 -16.02 -12.15 -4.53
C THR A 231 -17.40 -11.59 -4.14
N GLN A 232 -17.46 -10.28 -3.89
CA GLN A 232 -18.68 -9.54 -3.55
C GLN A 232 -18.58 -8.11 -4.09
N THR A 233 -19.72 -7.42 -4.20
CA THR A 233 -19.77 -6.02 -4.63
C THR A 233 -18.96 -5.14 -3.66
N ALA A 234 -18.09 -4.31 -4.20
CA ALA A 234 -17.35 -3.29 -3.45
C ALA A 234 -18.14 -1.97 -3.48
N GLY A 235 -18.46 -1.45 -2.30
CA GLY A 235 -19.10 -0.14 -2.15
C GLY A 235 -18.06 0.96 -2.10
N ASN A 236 -18.29 2.05 -2.85
CA ASN A 236 -17.42 3.22 -2.88
C ASN A 236 -15.91 2.89 -3.00
N PRO A 237 -15.49 2.01 -3.92
CA PRO A 237 -14.10 1.64 -4.03
C PRO A 237 -13.26 2.85 -4.43
N LYS A 238 -12.13 3.00 -3.75
CA LYS A 238 -11.11 4.01 -4.02
C LYS A 238 -9.80 3.31 -4.37
N PHE A 239 -9.28 3.66 -5.52
CA PHE A 239 -8.01 3.16 -6.02
C PHE A 239 -6.92 4.17 -5.71
N PHE A 240 -5.79 3.67 -5.23
CA PHE A 240 -4.61 4.46 -4.92
C PHE A 240 -3.49 4.04 -5.88
N ILE A 241 -2.78 5.02 -6.41
CA ILE A 241 -1.79 4.83 -7.47
C ILE A 241 -0.56 5.65 -7.14
N VAL A 242 0.59 4.98 -7.12
CA VAL A 242 1.91 5.61 -7.02
C VAL A 242 2.68 5.28 -8.28
N THR A 243 3.15 6.30 -8.98
CA THR A 243 3.95 6.11 -10.18
C THR A 243 5.02 7.18 -10.29
N SER A 244 6.20 6.75 -10.74
CA SER A 244 7.33 7.64 -11.01
C SER A 244 8.11 7.12 -12.22
N PRO A 245 8.26 7.95 -13.27
CA PRO A 245 9.11 7.62 -14.41
C PRO A 245 10.57 7.99 -14.11
N HIS A 246 11.49 7.16 -14.56
CA HIS A 246 12.94 7.29 -14.37
C HIS A 246 13.67 6.99 -15.68
N GLY A 247 14.93 7.41 -15.76
CA GLY A 247 15.79 7.20 -16.89
C GLY A 247 16.33 8.51 -17.45
N ALA A 248 17.64 8.69 -17.28
CA ALA A 248 18.38 9.86 -17.73
C ALA A 248 18.57 9.88 -19.25
N GLY A 249 18.90 11.05 -19.79
CA GLY A 249 19.20 11.29 -21.20
C GLY A 249 18.16 12.15 -21.91
N ASN A 250 18.50 12.56 -23.12
CA ASN A 250 17.61 13.38 -23.95
C ASN A 250 16.35 12.57 -24.29
N ASN A 251 15.17 13.09 -23.98
CA ASN A 251 13.88 12.42 -24.12
C ASN A 251 13.70 11.18 -23.24
N GLY A 252 14.52 11.00 -22.18
CA GLY A 252 14.33 9.96 -21.17
C GLY A 252 13.05 10.16 -20.35
N GLU A 253 12.52 9.08 -19.81
CA GLU A 253 11.24 9.09 -19.10
C GLU A 253 11.26 9.98 -17.84
N GLU A 254 12.43 10.22 -17.24
CA GLU A 254 12.61 11.09 -16.09
C GLU A 254 12.32 12.56 -16.37
N TYR A 255 12.70 13.03 -17.55
CA TYR A 255 12.65 14.45 -17.92
C TYR A 255 11.49 14.81 -18.85
N VAL A 256 10.94 13.85 -19.57
CA VAL A 256 9.81 14.08 -20.46
C VAL A 256 8.50 13.79 -19.74
N ARG A 257 7.70 14.84 -19.60
CA ARG A 257 6.39 14.74 -18.93
C ARG A 257 5.36 14.14 -19.87
N ARG A 258 4.96 12.90 -19.58
CA ARG A 258 4.00 12.16 -20.41
C ARG A 258 2.63 12.06 -19.73
N GLN A 259 1.60 12.05 -20.55
CA GLN A 259 0.25 11.80 -20.08
C GLN A 259 0.09 10.33 -19.68
N ASN A 260 -0.44 10.11 -18.48
CA ASN A 260 -0.78 8.80 -17.94
C ASN A 260 -2.30 8.66 -18.00
N LEU A 261 -2.78 7.53 -18.49
CA LEU A 261 -4.19 7.20 -18.64
C LEU A 261 -4.52 5.97 -17.81
N ILE A 262 -5.64 6.03 -17.11
CA ILE A 262 -6.13 4.90 -16.32
C ILE A 262 -7.56 4.61 -16.72
N SER A 263 -7.83 3.34 -17.05
CA SER A 263 -9.16 2.85 -17.38
C SER A 263 -9.53 1.67 -16.48
N LEU A 264 -10.78 1.62 -16.05
CA LEU A 264 -11.38 0.51 -15.33
C LEU A 264 -12.48 -0.08 -16.23
N ASP A 265 -12.39 -1.39 -16.55
CA ASP A 265 -13.31 -2.09 -17.41
C ASP A 265 -13.57 -1.36 -18.74
N ASN A 266 -12.49 -0.90 -19.37
CA ASN A 266 -12.45 -0.11 -20.62
C ASN A 266 -13.00 1.34 -20.51
N ALA A 267 -13.53 1.77 -19.38
CA ALA A 267 -13.90 3.17 -19.16
C ALA A 267 -12.74 3.97 -18.60
N GLN A 268 -12.35 5.08 -19.24
CA GLN A 268 -11.31 5.96 -18.69
C GLN A 268 -11.80 6.64 -17.41
N VAL A 269 -11.09 6.44 -16.30
CA VAL A 269 -11.45 6.91 -14.97
C VAL A 269 -10.52 8.01 -14.45
N MET A 270 -9.30 8.08 -14.99
CA MET A 270 -8.33 9.09 -14.58
C MET A 270 -7.33 9.39 -15.69
N THR A 271 -6.86 10.63 -15.75
CA THR A 271 -5.72 11.05 -16.53
C THR A 271 -4.91 12.07 -15.75
N PHE A 272 -3.58 12.04 -15.90
CA PHE A 272 -2.69 13.03 -15.29
C PHE A 272 -1.35 13.07 -16.01
N THR A 273 -0.61 14.15 -15.79
CA THR A 273 0.78 14.30 -16.21
C THR A 273 1.62 14.54 -14.96
N PRO A 274 2.66 13.72 -14.66
CA PRO A 274 3.52 13.89 -13.49
C PRO A 274 4.28 15.22 -13.53
N GLY A 275 4.86 15.62 -12.39
CA GLY A 275 5.66 16.83 -12.26
C GLY A 275 4.84 18.11 -12.34
N GLY A 276 5.39 19.13 -12.98
CA GLY A 276 4.72 20.42 -13.15
C GLY A 276 4.80 21.33 -11.93
N LYS A 277 5.76 21.12 -11.04
CA LYS A 277 6.03 21.97 -9.87
C LYS A 277 7.50 22.37 -9.80
N SER A 278 7.79 23.48 -9.12
CA SER A 278 9.16 23.91 -8.86
C SER A 278 9.85 22.98 -7.86
N CYS A 279 11.09 22.61 -8.14
CA CYS A 279 11.93 21.85 -7.20
C CYS A 279 12.75 22.76 -6.27
N GLU A 280 12.70 24.09 -6.41
CA GLU A 280 13.46 25.01 -5.56
C GLU A 280 13.24 24.82 -4.05
N PRO A 281 12.06 24.45 -3.53
CA PRO A 281 11.90 24.17 -2.10
C PRO A 281 12.81 23.05 -1.57
N TYR A 282 13.26 22.13 -2.44
CA TYR A 282 14.10 20.99 -2.07
C TYR A 282 15.59 21.22 -2.32
N ARG A 283 15.97 22.37 -2.92
CA ARG A 283 17.38 22.74 -3.19
C ARG A 283 18.27 22.62 -1.95
N MET A 284 17.75 22.98 -0.79
CA MET A 284 18.51 22.95 0.45
C MET A 284 19.00 21.54 0.84
N TYR A 285 18.31 20.50 0.41
CA TYR A 285 18.71 19.10 0.66
C TYR A 285 19.70 18.57 -0.38
N ASN A 286 19.83 19.21 -1.52
CA ASN A 286 20.69 18.80 -2.62
C ASN A 286 22.09 19.42 -2.47
N THR A 287 22.83 18.93 -1.48
CA THR A 287 24.11 19.48 -1.04
C THR A 287 25.31 18.98 -1.84
N GLN A 288 25.08 18.04 -2.78
CA GLN A 288 26.10 17.55 -3.70
C GLN A 288 26.11 18.38 -4.99
N PRO A 289 27.31 18.89 -5.47
CA PRO A 289 27.38 19.81 -6.60
C PRO A 289 26.95 19.23 -7.96
N ASN A 290 27.01 17.92 -8.14
CA ASN A 290 26.70 17.23 -9.41
C ASN A 290 25.23 16.89 -9.63
N GLY A 291 24.31 17.47 -8.85
CA GLY A 291 22.87 17.32 -9.06
C GLY A 291 22.30 18.25 -10.12
N ILE A 292 21.01 18.15 -10.36
CA ILE A 292 20.25 19.00 -11.31
C ILE A 292 20.14 20.47 -10.85
N TYR A 293 20.39 20.73 -9.60
CA TYR A 293 20.37 22.07 -9.01
C TYR A 293 21.69 22.79 -9.28
N GLY A 294 21.77 23.56 -10.35
CA GLY A 294 22.89 24.44 -10.60
C GLY A 294 23.10 25.49 -9.49
N TYR A 295 24.10 26.34 -9.63
CA TYR A 295 24.46 27.35 -8.63
C TYR A 295 23.37 28.41 -8.40
N ASN A 296 22.54 28.67 -9.40
CA ASN A 296 21.50 29.68 -9.32
C ASN A 296 20.11 29.03 -9.29
N ALA A 297 19.19 29.66 -8.54
CA ALA A 297 17.78 29.28 -8.54
C ALA A 297 17.17 29.38 -9.95
N GLN A 298 16.32 28.42 -10.31
CA GLN A 298 15.61 28.38 -11.58
C GLN A 298 14.19 28.92 -11.43
N SER A 299 13.64 29.44 -12.52
CA SER A 299 12.24 29.89 -12.53
C SER A 299 11.28 28.72 -12.42
N ALA A 300 10.07 28.99 -11.91
CA ALA A 300 9.01 27.97 -11.87
C ALA A 300 8.70 27.41 -13.28
N ALA A 301 8.71 28.27 -14.30
CA ALA A 301 8.51 27.87 -15.70
C ALA A 301 9.58 26.88 -16.18
N TRP A 302 10.84 27.10 -15.81
CA TRP A 302 11.92 26.17 -16.13
C TRP A 302 11.69 24.81 -15.49
N TRP A 303 11.40 24.76 -14.17
CA TRP A 303 11.13 23.52 -13.47
C TRP A 303 9.94 22.76 -14.03
N THR A 304 8.85 23.46 -14.36
CA THR A 304 7.63 22.82 -14.87
C THR A 304 7.78 22.27 -16.29
N SER A 305 8.87 22.58 -16.98
CA SER A 305 9.05 22.17 -18.37
C SER A 305 9.71 20.81 -18.55
N TRP A 306 10.39 20.24 -17.55
CA TRP A 306 11.27 19.13 -17.85
C TRP A 306 11.32 17.97 -16.86
N ASN A 307 10.86 18.03 -15.63
CA ASN A 307 10.95 16.90 -14.72
C ASN A 307 9.60 16.36 -14.24
N ASN A 308 9.59 15.11 -13.83
CA ASN A 308 8.41 14.41 -13.35
C ASN A 308 8.31 14.38 -11.81
N TRP A 309 9.42 14.60 -11.13
CA TRP A 309 9.57 14.63 -9.68
C TRP A 309 10.76 15.50 -9.28
N CYS A 310 10.93 15.76 -7.99
CA CYS A 310 12.04 16.54 -7.48
C CYS A 310 12.91 15.70 -6.55
N PRO A 311 14.25 15.68 -6.71
CA PRO A 311 15.15 15.11 -5.70
C PRO A 311 14.95 15.81 -4.35
N GLY A 312 14.61 15.02 -3.32
CA GLY A 312 14.27 15.51 -2.00
C GLY A 312 12.77 15.61 -1.71
N ASP A 313 11.92 15.21 -2.64
CA ASP A 313 10.46 15.29 -2.50
C ASP A 313 9.78 13.92 -2.47
N SER A 314 8.57 13.91 -1.96
CA SER A 314 7.67 12.77 -2.03
C SER A 314 7.00 12.67 -3.41
N VAL A 315 6.80 11.45 -3.89
CA VAL A 315 5.99 11.18 -5.08
C VAL A 315 4.51 11.17 -4.67
N PRO A 316 3.63 11.93 -5.36
CA PRO A 316 2.23 12.00 -5.00
C PRO A 316 1.50 10.66 -5.11
N ILE A 317 0.74 10.30 -4.07
CA ILE A 317 -0.23 9.21 -4.13
C ILE A 317 -1.50 9.75 -4.78
N ARG A 318 -1.80 9.30 -5.99
CA ARG A 318 -3.00 9.67 -6.72
C ARG A 318 -4.13 8.72 -6.41
N SER A 319 -5.37 9.19 -6.52
CA SER A 319 -6.51 8.32 -6.28
C SER A 319 -7.72 8.72 -7.11
N PHE A 320 -8.56 7.74 -7.41
CA PHE A 320 -9.90 7.94 -7.95
C PHE A 320 -10.88 7.00 -7.26
N SER A 321 -12.16 7.33 -7.32
CA SER A 321 -13.24 6.52 -6.75
C SER A 321 -14.33 6.27 -7.79
N VAL A 322 -15.01 5.14 -7.65
CA VAL A 322 -16.26 4.85 -8.36
C VAL A 322 -17.35 4.54 -7.34
N ALA A 323 -18.62 4.69 -7.71
CA ALA A 323 -19.74 4.54 -6.77
C ALA A 323 -19.85 3.10 -6.22
N SER A 324 -19.70 2.12 -7.10
CA SER A 324 -19.68 0.69 -6.74
C SER A 324 -18.99 -0.10 -7.83
N LEU A 325 -18.51 -1.28 -7.48
CA LEU A 325 -17.93 -2.25 -8.39
C LEU A 325 -18.54 -3.61 -8.09
N SER A 326 -19.17 -4.24 -9.07
CA SER A 326 -19.88 -5.51 -8.88
C SER A 326 -18.96 -6.66 -8.49
N ALA A 327 -19.51 -7.74 -7.96
CA ALA A 327 -18.75 -8.99 -7.88
C ALA A 327 -18.41 -9.49 -9.30
N GLY A 328 -17.26 -10.11 -9.47
CA GLY A 328 -16.78 -10.63 -10.76
C GLY A 328 -15.38 -10.17 -11.13
N ASN A 329 -15.03 -10.40 -12.38
CA ASN A 329 -13.73 -10.04 -12.92
C ASN A 329 -13.71 -8.58 -13.40
N HIS A 330 -12.63 -7.88 -13.06
CA HIS A 330 -12.38 -6.51 -13.46
C HIS A 330 -10.98 -6.36 -14.02
N THR A 331 -10.79 -5.35 -14.86
CA THR A 331 -9.47 -5.00 -15.42
C THR A 331 -9.19 -3.53 -15.19
N LEU A 332 -8.12 -3.26 -14.46
CA LEU A 332 -7.55 -1.93 -14.36
C LEU A 332 -6.40 -1.83 -15.37
N LYS A 333 -6.49 -0.85 -16.30
CA LYS A 333 -5.49 -0.59 -17.31
C LYS A 333 -4.78 0.72 -17.02
N TYR A 334 -3.45 0.69 -16.97
CA TYR A 334 -2.60 1.86 -16.88
C TYR A 334 -1.81 1.98 -18.18
N GLU A 335 -1.78 3.16 -18.79
CA GLU A 335 -1.12 3.43 -20.07
C GLU A 335 -0.31 4.71 -20.03
N VAL A 336 0.86 4.68 -20.68
CA VAL A 336 1.66 5.86 -21.02
C VAL A 336 1.99 5.78 -22.52
N PRO A 337 1.04 6.13 -23.41
CA PRO A 337 1.12 5.83 -24.84
C PRO A 337 2.32 6.45 -25.57
N THR A 338 2.87 7.54 -25.01
CA THR A 338 4.00 8.26 -25.60
C THR A 338 5.36 7.92 -24.95
N ALA A 339 5.41 6.94 -24.03
CA ALA A 339 6.67 6.47 -23.44
C ALA A 339 7.58 5.87 -24.53
N VAL A 340 8.86 6.18 -24.50
CA VAL A 340 9.84 5.71 -25.50
C VAL A 340 11.01 4.92 -24.92
N PHE A 341 11.25 4.99 -23.59
CA PHE A 341 12.35 4.32 -22.90
C PHE A 341 13.69 4.47 -23.63
N TYR A 342 14.09 5.70 -23.88
CA TYR A 342 15.26 6.06 -24.69
C TYR A 342 16.52 5.32 -24.21
N GLY A 343 17.25 4.73 -25.15
CA GLY A 343 18.52 4.05 -24.88
C GLY A 343 18.42 2.84 -23.93
N GLN A 344 17.24 2.27 -23.76
CA GLN A 344 16.98 1.19 -22.80
C GLN A 344 17.30 1.58 -21.34
N SER A 345 17.29 2.86 -21.00
CA SER A 345 17.63 3.36 -19.67
C SER A 345 16.41 3.87 -18.88
N GLY A 346 15.24 3.86 -19.50
CA GLY A 346 14.02 4.38 -18.88
C GLY A 346 13.14 3.29 -18.29
N GLU A 347 12.44 3.66 -17.22
CA GLU A 347 11.43 2.83 -16.58
C GLU A 347 10.33 3.67 -15.95
N ILE A 348 9.16 3.09 -15.78
CA ILE A 348 8.06 3.67 -15.01
C ILE A 348 7.71 2.68 -13.91
N VAL A 349 7.95 3.06 -12.68
CA VAL A 349 7.66 2.21 -11.51
C VAL A 349 6.24 2.51 -11.04
N LEU A 350 5.40 1.48 -10.94
CA LEU A 350 3.96 1.57 -10.70
C LEU A 350 3.54 0.69 -9.54
N SER A 351 2.78 1.27 -8.61
CA SER A 351 2.09 0.54 -7.54
C SER A 351 0.63 0.94 -7.48
N MET A 352 -0.25 -0.03 -7.19
CA MET A 352 -1.68 0.17 -7.09
C MET A 352 -2.29 -0.69 -5.98
N TYR A 353 -3.26 -0.13 -5.27
CA TYR A 353 -4.14 -0.88 -4.38
C TYR A 353 -5.54 -0.26 -4.35
N MET A 354 -6.51 -1.03 -3.92
CA MET A 354 -7.88 -0.58 -3.75
C MET A 354 -8.33 -0.75 -2.30
N GLN A 355 -9.09 0.20 -1.80
CA GLN A 355 -9.86 0.07 -0.56
C GLN A 355 -11.32 0.30 -0.86
N SER A 356 -12.20 -0.40 -0.18
CA SER A 356 -13.63 -0.24 -0.36
C SER A 356 -14.39 -0.45 0.95
N GLN A 357 -15.63 -0.02 0.94
CA GLN A 357 -16.63 -0.52 1.86
C GLN A 357 -17.13 -1.84 1.27
N ASN A 358 -17.10 -2.91 2.07
CA ASN A 358 -18.00 -4.00 1.74
C ASN A 358 -19.39 -3.37 1.82
N GLN A 359 -20.16 -3.38 0.73
CA GLN A 359 -21.58 -3.39 0.94
C GLN A 359 -21.82 -4.68 1.73
N VAL A 360 -21.94 -4.53 3.04
CA VAL A 360 -22.84 -5.42 3.74
C VAL A 360 -24.12 -5.20 2.94
N LEU A 361 -24.43 -6.11 2.00
CA LEU A 361 -25.83 -6.39 1.77
C LEU A 361 -26.35 -6.45 3.19
N SER A 362 -27.19 -5.49 3.60
CA SER A 362 -27.88 -5.65 4.85
C SER A 362 -28.50 -7.01 4.66
N VAL A 363 -27.88 -8.01 5.25
CA VAL A 363 -28.58 -9.18 5.67
C VAL A 363 -29.58 -8.49 6.57
N LYS A 364 -30.77 -8.22 6.03
CA LYS A 364 -31.94 -8.09 6.87
C LYS A 364 -31.72 -9.25 7.77
N ASP A 365 -31.37 -9.00 9.05
CA ASP A 365 -31.26 -10.07 10.01
C ASP A 365 -32.44 -10.96 9.72
N VAL A 366 -32.21 -12.03 8.98
CA VAL A 366 -33.15 -13.15 8.98
C VAL A 366 -32.99 -13.55 10.43
N SER A 367 -33.93 -13.10 11.21
CA SER A 367 -34.03 -13.41 12.62
C SER A 367 -33.64 -14.88 12.66
N THR A 368 -32.55 -15.20 13.39
CA THR A 368 -32.02 -16.57 13.49
C THR A 368 -33.06 -17.55 14.02
N THR A 369 -34.25 -17.07 14.33
CA THR A 369 -35.46 -17.80 14.69
C THR A 369 -36.14 -18.50 13.52
N ASP A 370 -35.92 -18.04 12.24
CA ASP A 370 -36.67 -18.56 11.10
C ASP A 370 -35.99 -19.71 10.36
N VAL A 371 -34.66 -19.91 10.57
CA VAL A 371 -33.90 -20.98 9.90
C VAL A 371 -32.92 -21.63 10.89
N SER A 372 -33.03 -22.94 11.06
CA SER A 372 -32.10 -23.76 11.86
C SER A 372 -31.28 -24.67 10.93
N ILE A 373 -29.97 -24.76 11.20
CA ILE A 373 -28.99 -25.53 10.42
C ILE A 373 -28.33 -26.51 11.38
N TYR A 374 -28.61 -27.80 11.19
CA TYR A 374 -28.15 -28.82 12.11
C TYR A 374 -27.97 -30.19 11.41
N PRO A 375 -27.15 -31.09 12.00
CA PRO A 375 -26.22 -30.83 13.11
C PRO A 375 -25.05 -29.99 12.67
N ASN A 376 -24.54 -29.11 13.54
CA ASN A 376 -23.31 -28.37 13.34
C ASN A 376 -22.56 -28.30 14.68
N PRO A 377 -21.45 -29.03 14.88
CA PRO A 377 -20.70 -29.84 13.91
C PRO A 377 -21.43 -31.08 13.41
N THR A 378 -21.07 -31.53 12.20
CA THR A 378 -21.60 -32.75 11.57
C THR A 378 -20.50 -33.77 11.25
N THR A 379 -20.86 -35.04 11.08
CA THR A 379 -20.00 -36.10 10.52
C THR A 379 -20.35 -36.40 9.04
N ASP A 380 -21.63 -36.33 8.68
CA ASP A 380 -22.11 -36.84 7.39
C ASP A 380 -22.90 -35.79 6.59
N TYR A 381 -23.94 -35.21 7.21
CA TYR A 381 -24.82 -34.29 6.51
C TYR A 381 -25.31 -33.15 7.39
N VAL A 382 -25.80 -32.08 6.74
CA VAL A 382 -26.43 -30.93 7.39
C VAL A 382 -27.82 -30.74 6.82
N MET A 383 -28.78 -30.42 7.66
CA MET A 383 -30.16 -30.09 7.28
C MET A 383 -30.43 -28.61 7.56
N ILE A 384 -31.18 -28.00 6.65
CA ILE A 384 -31.72 -26.66 6.79
C ILE A 384 -33.22 -26.75 6.98
N LYS A 385 -33.72 -26.21 8.09
CA LYS A 385 -35.15 -26.18 8.42
C LYS A 385 -35.56 -24.74 8.73
N GLY A 386 -36.62 -24.29 8.10
CA GLY A 386 -37.22 -22.97 8.29
C GLY A 386 -38.61 -22.88 7.72
N GLU A 387 -39.29 -21.75 7.91
CA GLU A 387 -40.62 -21.48 7.34
C GLU A 387 -40.58 -21.36 5.80
N LYS A 388 -39.47 -20.78 5.27
CA LYS A 388 -39.25 -20.64 3.82
C LYS A 388 -38.47 -21.84 3.30
N LYS A 389 -38.86 -22.35 2.14
CA LYS A 389 -38.15 -23.44 1.47
C LYS A 389 -36.81 -22.98 0.91
N VAL A 390 -35.85 -23.87 0.92
CA VAL A 390 -34.56 -23.69 0.23
C VAL A 390 -34.80 -23.72 -1.26
N LYS A 391 -34.31 -22.72 -1.97
CA LYS A 391 -34.31 -22.63 -3.44
C LYS A 391 -33.00 -23.14 -4.02
N HIS A 392 -31.86 -22.78 -3.38
CA HIS A 392 -30.54 -23.20 -3.84
C HIS A 392 -29.52 -23.08 -2.71
N ILE A 393 -28.55 -23.99 -2.67
CA ILE A 393 -27.41 -23.95 -1.76
C ILE A 393 -26.14 -24.19 -2.53
N THR A 394 -25.16 -23.30 -2.34
CA THR A 394 -23.78 -23.49 -2.80
C THR A 394 -22.91 -23.80 -1.58
N VAL A 395 -22.14 -24.90 -1.67
CA VAL A 395 -21.18 -25.30 -0.65
C VAL A 395 -19.79 -24.85 -1.09
N LEU A 396 -19.12 -24.07 -0.25
CA LEU A 396 -17.77 -23.57 -0.49
C LEU A 396 -16.82 -24.15 0.54
N SER A 397 -15.58 -24.42 0.14
CA SER A 397 -14.45 -24.60 1.07
C SER A 397 -14.08 -23.27 1.73
N ILE A 398 -13.29 -23.33 2.80
CA ILE A 398 -12.91 -22.12 3.56
C ILE A 398 -12.09 -21.12 2.74
N ASP A 399 -11.44 -21.58 1.67
CA ASP A 399 -10.72 -20.77 0.68
C ASP A 399 -11.63 -20.19 -0.43
N GLY A 400 -12.95 -20.38 -0.30
CA GLY A 400 -13.96 -19.82 -1.22
C GLY A 400 -14.22 -20.62 -2.50
N ARG A 401 -13.56 -21.78 -2.68
CA ARG A 401 -13.78 -22.64 -3.85
C ARG A 401 -15.10 -23.38 -3.74
N LYS A 402 -15.95 -23.31 -4.79
CA LYS A 402 -17.19 -24.09 -4.88
C LYS A 402 -16.85 -25.58 -4.96
N ILE A 403 -17.43 -26.37 -4.05
CA ILE A 403 -17.23 -27.82 -3.96
C ILE A 403 -18.51 -28.63 -4.24
N ALA A 404 -19.69 -28.07 -3.99
CA ALA A 404 -20.98 -28.69 -4.27
C ALA A 404 -22.08 -27.64 -4.44
N GLU A 405 -23.21 -28.05 -5.00
CA GLU A 405 -24.46 -27.29 -5.02
C GLU A 405 -25.65 -28.23 -4.96
N THR A 406 -26.76 -27.76 -4.38
CA THR A 406 -28.00 -28.52 -4.30
C THR A 406 -29.20 -27.59 -4.10
N ASP A 407 -30.37 -28.00 -4.56
CA ASP A 407 -31.66 -27.34 -4.31
C ASP A 407 -32.44 -27.98 -3.16
N GLN A 408 -31.84 -28.97 -2.50
CA GLN A 408 -32.45 -29.69 -1.37
C GLN A 408 -31.98 -29.10 -0.03
N SER A 409 -32.85 -29.14 0.96
CA SER A 409 -32.56 -28.71 2.34
C SER A 409 -31.60 -29.63 3.11
N LYS A 410 -31.21 -30.78 2.53
CA LYS A 410 -30.23 -31.70 3.06
C LYS A 410 -28.96 -31.68 2.21
N ILE A 411 -27.83 -31.46 2.84
CA ILE A 411 -26.52 -31.38 2.21
C ILE A 411 -25.70 -32.57 2.72
N ASP A 412 -25.27 -33.44 1.82
CA ASP A 412 -24.37 -34.54 2.13
C ASP A 412 -22.91 -34.08 2.07
N LEU A 413 -22.24 -34.17 3.19
CA LEU A 413 -20.81 -33.84 3.33
C LEU A 413 -19.96 -35.09 3.58
N SER A 414 -20.52 -36.32 3.56
CA SER A 414 -19.85 -37.56 3.93
C SER A 414 -18.55 -37.80 3.15
N SER A 415 -18.54 -37.46 1.84
CA SER A 415 -17.40 -37.64 0.95
C SER A 415 -16.31 -36.56 1.06
N TYR A 416 -16.54 -35.49 1.84
CA TYR A 416 -15.58 -34.38 1.94
C TYR A 416 -14.70 -34.51 3.19
N PRO A 417 -13.46 -33.98 3.21
CA PRO A 417 -12.57 -33.99 4.35
C PRO A 417 -13.15 -33.30 5.59
N ALA A 418 -12.70 -33.68 6.78
CA ALA A 418 -12.97 -32.91 7.99
C ALA A 418 -12.46 -31.47 7.83
N GLY A 419 -13.24 -30.48 8.27
CA GLY A 419 -12.90 -29.07 8.09
C GLY A 419 -14.09 -28.13 8.19
N ALA A 420 -13.84 -26.84 7.91
CA ALA A 420 -14.87 -25.81 7.86
C ALA A 420 -15.36 -25.60 6.43
N TYR A 421 -16.67 -25.49 6.27
CA TYR A 421 -17.37 -25.24 5.01
C TYR A 421 -18.28 -24.03 5.18
N LEU A 422 -18.47 -23.28 4.08
CA LEU A 422 -19.41 -22.16 4.03
C LEU A 422 -20.58 -22.56 3.13
N LEU A 423 -21.79 -22.48 3.63
CA LEU A 423 -23.03 -22.71 2.89
C LEU A 423 -23.63 -21.36 2.50
N ASN A 424 -23.71 -21.05 1.21
CA ASN A 424 -24.50 -19.92 0.72
C ASN A 424 -25.89 -20.42 0.37
N ILE A 425 -26.90 -19.96 1.09
CA ILE A 425 -28.26 -20.47 1.06
C ILE A 425 -29.20 -19.42 0.50
N LEU A 426 -29.86 -19.72 -0.60
CA LEU A 426 -30.92 -18.92 -1.18
C LEU A 426 -32.28 -19.57 -0.86
N LEU A 427 -33.17 -18.81 -0.23
CA LEU A 427 -34.53 -19.25 0.09
C LEU A 427 -35.54 -18.77 -0.98
N GLU A 428 -36.71 -19.42 -1.05
CA GLU A 428 -37.85 -18.91 -1.82
C GLU A 428 -38.21 -17.51 -1.34
N GLY A 429 -38.42 -16.58 -2.28
CA GLY A 429 -38.59 -15.14 -1.97
C GLY A 429 -37.33 -14.32 -2.05
N GLY A 430 -36.15 -14.92 -2.44
CA GLY A 430 -34.93 -14.20 -2.77
C GLY A 430 -34.06 -13.84 -1.57
N THR A 431 -34.36 -14.36 -0.38
CA THR A 431 -33.49 -14.17 0.82
C THR A 431 -32.25 -15.05 0.67
N GLU A 432 -31.07 -14.47 0.72
CA GLU A 432 -29.78 -15.18 0.67
C GLU A 432 -28.96 -14.88 1.92
N PHE A 433 -28.30 -15.93 2.46
CA PHE A 433 -27.39 -15.79 3.60
C PHE A 433 -26.35 -16.90 3.60
N SER A 434 -25.26 -16.67 4.34
CA SER A 434 -24.16 -17.64 4.50
C SER A 434 -24.11 -18.19 5.90
N HIS A 435 -23.84 -19.51 6.03
CA HIS A 435 -23.68 -20.19 7.31
C HIS A 435 -22.44 -21.09 7.33
N LYS A 436 -21.66 -21.01 8.40
CA LYS A 436 -20.46 -21.85 8.57
C LYS A 436 -20.84 -23.20 9.19
N VAL A 437 -20.41 -24.26 8.57
CA VAL A 437 -20.57 -25.65 9.04
C VAL A 437 -19.21 -26.25 9.32
N ILE A 438 -19.10 -26.99 10.44
CA ILE A 438 -17.91 -27.74 10.82
C ILE A 438 -18.16 -29.22 10.59
N LYS A 439 -17.39 -29.85 9.72
CA LYS A 439 -17.34 -31.30 9.57
C LYS A 439 -16.23 -31.88 10.45
N LYS A 440 -16.57 -32.90 11.23
CA LYS A 440 -15.65 -33.68 12.09
C LYS A 440 -15.08 -34.86 11.31
#